data_b992155dac0907afe91bd5a4ffa7a2fb
#
_entry.id   b992155dac0907afe91bd5a4ffa7a2fb
#
_cell.length_a   1.000
_cell.length_b   1.000
_cell.length_c   1.000
_cell.angle_alpha   90.00
_cell.angle_beta   90.00
_cell.angle_gamma   90.00
#
_symmetry.space_group_name_H-M   'P 1'
#
loop_
_entity.id
_entity.type
_entity.pdbx_description
1 polymer ?
#
loop_
_entity_poly.entity_id
_entity_poly.type
_entity_poly.pdbx_seq_one_letter_code
_entity_poly.pdbx_strand_id
1 'polypeptide(L)'
;MIILGIESSCDDTSVALLDCSPKGHFVLSEKIASQIDIHKKYGGVVPEIAGRAHAEKIVPLIEAVLKGQPHPDAIAVTYGPGLITGLLVGVEAARTLSYALDIPLVGINHIEGHIYSVEVEKKIEY
;
A
#
# COMPACT_ATOMS: atom_id res chain seq x y z
N MET A 1 16.29 -5.64 4.89
CA MET A 1 15.43 -4.51 5.32
C MET A 1 13.99 -4.86 4.96
N ILE A 2 13.12 -4.79 5.93
CA ILE A 2 11.69 -5.09 5.74
C ILE A 2 10.94 -3.76 5.56
N ILE A 3 10.21 -3.62 4.45
CA ILE A 3 9.48 -2.39 4.10
C ILE A 3 7.99 -2.71 3.96
N LEU A 4 7.16 -1.92 4.65
CA LEU A 4 5.70 -1.94 4.45
C LEU A 4 5.32 -0.88 3.41
N GLY A 5 4.78 -1.31 2.27
CA GLY A 5 4.29 -0.44 1.21
C GLY A 5 2.78 -0.25 1.28
N ILE A 6 2.32 1.00 1.12
CA ILE A 6 0.91 1.38 1.12
C ILE A 6 0.59 2.19 -0.13
N GLU A 7 -0.44 1.77 -0.87
CA GLU A 7 -0.92 2.42 -2.09
C GLU A 7 -2.42 2.63 -2.05
N SER A 8 -2.87 3.87 -2.22
CA SER A 8 -4.29 4.26 -2.23
C SER A 8 -4.58 5.41 -3.20
N SER A 9 -3.84 5.49 -4.29
CA SER A 9 -3.87 6.64 -5.20
C SER A 9 -5.11 6.72 -6.10
N CYS A 10 -5.80 5.61 -6.35
CA CYS A 10 -6.95 5.57 -7.27
C CYS A 10 -8.11 4.74 -6.69
N ASP A 11 -8.35 3.54 -7.19
CA ASP A 11 -9.52 2.71 -6.91
C ASP A 11 -9.22 1.40 -6.18
N ASP A 12 -7.95 1.07 -5.99
CA ASP A 12 -7.53 -0.09 -5.21
C ASP A 12 -6.81 0.36 -3.93
N THR A 13 -7.10 -0.31 -2.82
CA THR A 13 -6.30 -0.21 -1.60
C THR A 13 -5.34 -1.40 -1.57
N SER A 14 -4.04 -1.13 -1.62
CA SER A 14 -3.02 -2.16 -1.65
C SER A 14 -2.01 -1.97 -0.53
N VAL A 15 -1.67 -3.06 0.14
CA VAL A 15 -0.65 -3.11 1.18
C VAL A 15 0.24 -4.32 0.93
N ALA A 16 1.55 -4.13 0.99
CA ALA A 16 2.53 -5.20 0.81
C ALA A 16 3.68 -5.07 1.80
N LEU A 17 4.19 -6.20 2.25
CA LEU A 17 5.41 -6.30 3.05
C LEU A 17 6.51 -6.94 2.20
N LEU A 18 7.63 -6.24 2.07
CA LEU A 18 8.74 -6.65 1.23
C LEU A 18 10.01 -6.88 2.05
N ASP A 19 10.74 -7.93 1.71
CA ASP A 19 12.14 -8.08 2.11
C ASP A 19 13.05 -7.52 1.00
N CYS A 20 13.70 -6.39 1.30
CA CYS A 20 14.64 -5.73 0.41
C CYS A 20 16.06 -6.04 0.85
N SER A 21 16.75 -6.88 0.11
CA SER A 21 18.12 -7.31 0.38
C SER A 21 19.01 -7.14 -0.85
N PRO A 22 20.36 -7.22 -0.70
CA PRO A 22 21.25 -7.23 -1.86
C PRO A 22 21.03 -8.38 -2.84
N LYS A 23 20.28 -9.40 -2.42
CA LYS A 23 19.96 -10.58 -3.25
C LYS A 23 18.67 -10.42 -4.06
N GLY A 24 17.94 -9.31 -3.86
CA GLY A 24 16.68 -9.03 -4.54
C GLY A 24 15.61 -8.46 -3.61
N HIS A 25 14.45 -8.22 -4.17
CA HIS A 25 13.27 -7.67 -3.48
C HIS A 25 12.14 -8.69 -3.55
N PHE A 26 11.74 -9.22 -2.41
CA PHE A 26 10.76 -10.30 -2.34
C PHE A 26 9.52 -9.88 -1.58
N VAL A 27 8.34 -10.20 -2.10
CA VAL A 27 7.07 -10.01 -1.40
C VAL A 27 6.91 -11.09 -0.34
N LEU A 28 6.83 -10.68 0.93
CA LEU A 28 6.56 -11.58 2.05
C LEU A 28 5.07 -11.78 2.27
N SER A 29 4.28 -10.70 2.12
CA SER A 29 2.83 -10.72 2.27
C SER A 29 2.23 -9.55 1.49
N GLU A 30 1.09 -9.76 0.85
CA GLU A 30 0.37 -8.70 0.15
C GLU A 30 -1.14 -8.91 0.25
N LYS A 31 -1.90 -7.81 0.29
CA LYS A 31 -3.36 -7.79 0.20
C LYS A 31 -3.82 -6.59 -0.63
N ILE A 32 -4.81 -6.83 -1.47
CA ILE A 32 -5.43 -5.82 -2.33
C ILE A 32 -6.94 -5.88 -2.13
N ALA A 33 -7.55 -4.73 -1.89
CA ALA A 33 -9.00 -4.55 -1.90
C ALA A 33 -9.37 -3.73 -3.14
N SER A 34 -9.93 -4.38 -4.14
CA SER A 34 -10.40 -3.74 -5.36
C SER A 34 -11.76 -3.09 -5.15
N GLN A 35 -11.95 -1.92 -5.77
CA GLN A 35 -13.21 -1.17 -5.77
C GLN A 35 -13.96 -1.26 -7.11
N ILE A 36 -13.55 -2.15 -8.01
CA ILE A 36 -14.13 -2.28 -9.37
C ILE A 36 -15.64 -2.41 -9.31
N ASP A 37 -16.18 -3.29 -8.46
CA ASP A 37 -17.61 -3.53 -8.35
C ASP A 37 -18.38 -2.33 -7.79
N ILE A 38 -17.74 -1.52 -6.95
CA ILE A 38 -18.34 -0.30 -6.40
C ILE A 38 -18.50 0.75 -7.50
N HIS A 39 -17.44 1.00 -8.27
CA HIS A 39 -17.40 2.07 -9.28
C HIS A 39 -18.11 1.69 -10.59
N LYS A 40 -18.24 0.41 -10.87
CA LYS A 40 -18.93 -0.10 -12.06
C LYS A 40 -20.36 0.43 -12.19
N LYS A 41 -21.06 0.64 -11.08
CA LYS A 41 -22.42 1.19 -11.04
C LYS A 41 -22.50 2.63 -11.55
N TYR A 42 -21.39 3.37 -11.50
CA TYR A 42 -21.30 4.78 -11.89
C TYR A 42 -20.62 4.98 -13.24
N GLY A 43 -20.16 3.90 -13.89
CA GLY A 43 -19.45 3.96 -15.17
C GLY A 43 -18.01 4.47 -15.09
N GLY A 44 -17.46 4.64 -13.88
CA GLY A 44 -16.10 5.11 -13.63
C GLY A 44 -15.85 5.42 -12.16
N VAL A 45 -14.62 5.78 -11.82
CA VAL A 45 -14.20 6.05 -10.42
C VAL A 45 -14.85 7.35 -9.92
N VAL A 46 -15.52 7.27 -8.76
CA VAL A 46 -16.06 8.41 -8.02
C VAL A 46 -15.13 8.70 -6.84
N PRO A 47 -14.38 9.83 -6.84
CA PRO A 47 -13.31 10.09 -5.87
C PRO A 47 -13.74 10.03 -4.41
N GLU A 48 -14.92 10.56 -4.08
CA GLU A 48 -15.42 10.55 -2.70
C GLU A 48 -15.75 9.13 -2.23
N ILE A 49 -16.35 8.31 -3.08
CA ILE A 49 -16.67 6.91 -2.79
C ILE A 49 -15.38 6.12 -2.66
N ALA A 50 -14.40 6.37 -3.53
CA ALA A 50 -13.07 5.75 -3.44
C ALA A 50 -12.38 6.07 -2.12
N GLY A 51 -12.39 7.32 -1.68
CA GLY A 51 -11.80 7.73 -0.40
C GLY A 51 -12.42 7.02 0.81
N ARG A 52 -13.74 6.90 0.84
CA ARG A 52 -14.45 6.17 1.90
C ARG A 52 -14.11 4.68 1.91
N ALA A 53 -14.06 4.05 0.73
CA ALA A 53 -13.70 2.64 0.62
C ALA A 53 -12.25 2.38 1.07
N HIS A 54 -11.30 3.26 0.76
CA HIS A 54 -9.93 3.19 1.28
C HIS A 54 -9.92 3.28 2.82
N ALA A 55 -10.66 4.22 3.40
CA ALA A 55 -10.72 4.40 4.84
C ALA A 55 -11.26 3.17 5.58
N GLU A 56 -12.22 2.45 5.00
CA GLU A 56 -12.77 1.21 5.57
C GLU A 56 -11.81 0.03 5.48
N LYS A 57 -10.96 -0.02 4.46
CA LYS A 57 -10.12 -1.18 4.14
C LYS A 57 -8.69 -1.09 4.65
N ILE A 58 -8.14 0.12 4.83
CA ILE A 58 -6.70 0.29 5.06
C ILE A 58 -6.21 -0.41 6.34
N VAL A 59 -6.89 -0.27 7.46
CA VAL A 59 -6.48 -0.89 8.73
C VAL A 59 -6.60 -2.41 8.67
N PRO A 60 -7.74 -3.01 8.26
CA PRO A 60 -7.82 -4.46 8.09
C PRO A 60 -6.78 -5.06 7.15
N LEU A 61 -6.41 -4.35 6.08
CA LEU A 61 -5.38 -4.82 5.15
C LEU A 61 -3.99 -4.78 5.78
N ILE A 62 -3.65 -3.71 6.51
CA ILE A 62 -2.37 -3.61 7.22
C ILE A 62 -2.25 -4.74 8.26
N GLU A 63 -3.29 -4.96 9.05
CA GLU A 63 -3.31 -6.05 10.04
C GLU A 63 -3.12 -7.42 9.38
N ALA A 64 -3.83 -7.69 8.28
CA ALA A 64 -3.73 -8.95 7.56
C ALA A 64 -2.33 -9.17 6.95
N VAL A 65 -1.71 -8.12 6.42
CA VAL A 65 -0.37 -8.19 5.83
C VAL A 65 0.71 -8.42 6.88
N LEU A 66 0.59 -7.79 8.04
CA LEU A 66 1.58 -7.89 9.13
C LEU A 66 1.44 -9.16 9.97
N LYS A 67 0.32 -9.84 9.90
CA LYS A 67 0.03 -11.02 10.75
C LYS A 67 1.04 -12.14 10.51
N GLY A 68 1.79 -12.50 11.56
CA GLY A 68 2.77 -13.57 11.50
C GLY A 68 4.04 -13.23 10.69
N GLN A 69 4.22 -11.97 10.34
CA GLN A 69 5.35 -11.49 9.55
C GLN A 69 6.36 -10.73 10.42
N PRO A 70 7.61 -10.58 9.95
CA PRO A 70 8.60 -9.75 10.65
C PRO A 70 8.16 -8.29 10.72
N HIS A 71 8.63 -7.58 11.74
CA HIS A 71 8.36 -6.16 11.93
C HIS A 71 8.97 -5.33 10.79
N PRO A 72 8.26 -4.35 10.23
CA PRO A 72 8.85 -3.47 9.21
C PRO A 72 9.90 -2.55 9.82
N ASP A 73 10.96 -2.32 9.06
CA ASP A 73 12.04 -1.36 9.39
C ASP A 73 11.70 0.05 8.89
N ALA A 74 10.84 0.16 7.88
CA ALA A 74 10.39 1.42 7.28
C ALA A 74 9.01 1.26 6.64
N ILE A 75 8.32 2.40 6.43
CA ILE A 75 7.06 2.46 5.69
C ILE A 75 7.27 3.30 4.44
N ALA A 76 6.81 2.79 3.29
CA ALA A 76 6.73 3.50 2.03
C ALA A 76 5.27 3.74 1.68
N VAL A 77 4.91 4.96 1.29
CA VAL A 77 3.53 5.31 0.93
C VAL A 77 3.48 6.18 -0.30
N THR A 78 2.56 5.89 -1.21
CA THR A 78 2.32 6.74 -2.36
C THR A 78 1.71 8.07 -1.91
N TYR A 79 2.38 9.19 -2.28
CA TYR A 79 1.89 10.54 -1.98
C TYR A 79 1.28 11.26 -3.19
N GLY A 80 1.47 10.73 -4.39
CA GLY A 80 0.97 11.29 -5.64
C GLY A 80 1.76 10.81 -6.87
N PRO A 81 1.26 11.10 -8.07
CA PRO A 81 -0.08 11.65 -8.37
C PRO A 81 -1.20 10.66 -8.10
N GLY A 82 -2.42 11.18 -7.91
CA GLY A 82 -3.61 10.36 -7.69
C GLY A 82 -4.80 11.16 -7.17
N LEU A 83 -5.86 10.46 -6.80
CA LEU A 83 -7.07 11.06 -6.21
C LEU A 83 -6.77 11.49 -4.78
N ILE A 84 -6.94 12.78 -4.48
CA ILE A 84 -6.51 13.36 -3.21
C ILE A 84 -7.17 12.71 -1.99
N THR A 85 -8.45 12.37 -2.08
CA THR A 85 -9.20 11.74 -0.98
C THR A 85 -8.65 10.35 -0.65
N GLY A 86 -8.30 9.56 -1.65
CA GLY A 86 -7.66 8.27 -1.48
C GLY A 86 -6.22 8.39 -0.96
N LEU A 87 -5.42 9.26 -1.57
CA LEU A 87 -4.04 9.52 -1.15
C LEU A 87 -3.94 9.91 0.32
N LEU A 88 -4.83 10.78 0.80
CA LEU A 88 -4.88 11.19 2.20
C LEU A 88 -5.07 10.01 3.15
N VAL A 89 -5.92 9.06 2.81
CA VAL A 89 -6.15 7.86 3.63
C VAL A 89 -4.86 7.06 3.82
N GLY A 90 -4.15 6.76 2.73
CA GLY A 90 -2.90 6.01 2.78
C GLY A 90 -1.80 6.76 3.53
N VAL A 91 -1.64 8.05 3.24
CA VAL A 91 -0.62 8.90 3.87
C VAL A 91 -0.85 9.04 5.37
N GLU A 92 -2.09 9.27 5.81
CA GLU A 92 -2.38 9.41 7.25
C GLU A 92 -2.26 8.07 7.99
N ALA A 93 -2.64 6.96 7.38
CA ALA A 93 -2.40 5.64 7.96
C ALA A 93 -0.90 5.36 8.11
N ALA A 94 -0.11 5.64 7.07
CA ALA A 94 1.34 5.48 7.09
C ALA A 94 2.03 6.37 8.13
N ARG A 95 1.63 7.63 8.23
CA ARG A 95 2.16 8.59 9.24
C ARG A 95 1.88 8.11 10.66
N THR A 96 0.64 7.72 10.92
CA THR A 96 0.22 7.22 12.23
C THR A 96 1.01 5.98 12.63
N LEU A 97 1.16 5.04 11.70
CA LEU A 97 1.90 3.80 11.93
C LEU A 97 3.40 4.05 12.11
N SER A 98 4.00 4.93 11.30
CA SER A 98 5.40 5.36 11.45
C SER A 98 5.65 5.96 12.83
N TYR A 99 4.77 6.82 13.30
CA TYR A 99 4.86 7.40 14.65
C TYR A 99 4.70 6.34 15.74
N ALA A 100 3.70 5.47 15.64
CA ALA A 100 3.42 4.44 16.64
C ALA A 100 4.53 3.39 16.76
N LEU A 101 5.18 3.04 15.65
CA LEU A 101 6.26 2.04 15.61
C LEU A 101 7.66 2.65 15.73
N ASP A 102 7.77 3.97 15.72
CA ASP A 102 9.04 4.71 15.70
C ASP A 102 9.98 4.27 14.58
N ILE A 103 9.45 4.18 13.36
CA ILE A 103 10.18 3.78 12.15
C ILE A 103 10.03 4.85 11.06
N PRO A 104 11.03 4.99 10.15
CA PRO A 104 11.00 6.01 9.11
C PRO A 104 9.86 5.83 8.12
N LEU A 105 9.36 6.97 7.61
CA LEU A 105 8.36 7.07 6.56
C LEU A 105 8.97 7.67 5.30
N VAL A 106 8.73 7.02 4.16
CA VAL A 106 9.20 7.47 2.84
C VAL A 106 8.02 7.69 1.90
N GLY A 107 7.93 8.87 1.30
CA GLY A 107 6.97 9.17 0.26
C GLY A 107 7.44 8.65 -1.09
N ILE A 108 6.56 7.95 -1.82
CA ILE A 108 6.84 7.36 -3.14
C ILE A 108 5.94 8.01 -4.18
N ASN A 109 6.52 8.38 -5.32
CA ASN A 109 5.75 8.79 -6.49
C ASN A 109 5.08 7.54 -7.13
N HIS A 110 3.79 7.64 -7.41
CA HIS A 110 3.00 6.55 -7.98
C HIS A 110 3.59 5.99 -9.28
N ILE A 111 4.06 6.86 -10.17
CA ILE A 111 4.64 6.46 -11.45
C ILE A 111 6.00 5.77 -11.26
N GLU A 112 6.82 6.27 -10.35
CA GLU A 112 8.08 5.60 -9.98
C GLU A 112 7.80 4.21 -9.40
N GLY A 113 6.77 4.07 -8.56
CA GLY A 113 6.33 2.78 -8.06
C GLY A 113 6.01 1.78 -9.16
N HIS A 114 5.33 2.22 -10.22
CA HIS A 114 5.05 1.37 -11.39
C HIS A 114 6.33 0.98 -12.15
N ILE A 115 7.26 1.93 -12.36
CA ILE A 115 8.51 1.67 -13.07
C ILE A 115 9.34 0.60 -12.34
N TYR A 116 9.50 0.74 -11.03
CA TYR A 116 10.30 -0.19 -10.24
C TYR A 116 9.60 -1.47 -9.82
N SER A 117 8.29 -1.60 -10.05
CA SER A 117 7.54 -2.82 -9.71
C SER A 117 8.04 -4.07 -10.43
N VAL A 118 8.71 -3.91 -11.57
CA VAL A 118 9.31 -5.00 -12.34
C VAL A 118 10.51 -5.65 -11.64
N GLU A 119 11.11 -4.96 -10.66
CA GLU A 119 12.25 -5.46 -9.89
C GLU A 119 11.83 -6.31 -8.69
N VAL A 120 10.52 -6.33 -8.38
CA VAL A 120 9.99 -7.08 -7.24
C VAL A 120 9.71 -8.51 -7.65
N GLU A 121 10.36 -9.46 -6.98
CA GLU A 121 10.16 -10.88 -7.20
C GLU A 121 9.19 -11.46 -6.17
N LYS A 122 8.26 -12.30 -6.63
CA LYS A 122 7.45 -13.13 -5.72
C LYS A 122 8.28 -14.33 -5.29
N LYS A 123 8.44 -14.52 -3.99
CA LYS A 123 9.01 -15.74 -3.45
C LYS A 123 8.06 -16.89 -3.76
N ILE A 124 8.42 -17.73 -4.73
CA ILE A 124 7.67 -18.96 -5.02
C ILE A 124 8.16 -19.99 -4.00
N GLU A 125 7.32 -20.35 -3.04
CA GLU A 125 7.54 -21.56 -2.25
C GLU A 125 7.17 -22.75 -3.13
N TYR A 126 8.17 -23.59 -3.41
CA TYR A 126 7.97 -24.88 -4.09
C TYR A 126 7.55 -25.94 -3.09
#